data_70972f72a983410027ab185bed72f819
#
_entry.id   70972f72a983410027ab185bed72f819
#
_cell.length_a   1.000
_cell.length_b   1.000
_cell.length_c   1.000
_cell.angle_alpha   90.00
_cell.angle_beta   90.00
_cell.angle_gamma   90.00
#
_symmetry.space_group_name_H-M   'P 1'
#
loop_
_entity.id
_entity.type
_entity.pdbx_description
1 polymer ?
#
loop_
_entity_poly.entity_id
_entity_poly.type
_entity_poly.pdbx_seq_one_letter_code
_entity_poly.pdbx_strand_id
1 'polypeptide(L)'
;MKKITLLFLAITFTVFANAQLLYTFDSVKTTSGMIDPTPAPVGGPGITCASFMAVGTPPNSLAAFRFDFSGWALGSTGGAADTLFSGMTGSVNTAEYYEVSLTPGAGYSITEDSIKFDFDRSSAGVRTYSVRSSLDGYTANLNAVYGLPTTNVDVQAGNVFFLKKDITTLQTRNIIVLGPTFMNLVTPITFRFYGWNAEGTGGTFSIDNVNFIGSSTLLTGINEKEETSVRLFPNPTTNGIVTLDIANLSGKTAITVYDIIGNNIFSTETSSAQQLIDLSNQANGSYFVSIKNAKEVITKKIIVNK
;
A
#
# COMPACT_ATOMS: atom_id res chain seq x y z
N MET A 1 -6.99 37.22 -37.69
CA MET A 1 -7.28 37.00 -36.25
C MET A 1 -6.42 35.83 -35.77
N LYS A 2 -5.43 36.10 -34.90
CA LYS A 2 -4.55 35.04 -34.33
C LYS A 2 -5.31 34.30 -33.26
N LYS A 3 -5.44 32.97 -33.43
CA LYS A 3 -5.99 32.09 -32.40
C LYS A 3 -4.94 31.93 -31.29
N ILE A 4 -5.24 32.44 -30.11
CA ILE A 4 -4.44 32.18 -28.90
C ILE A 4 -4.91 30.82 -28.36
N THR A 5 -4.07 29.78 -28.51
CA THR A 5 -4.27 28.49 -27.87
C THR A 5 -3.74 28.63 -26.45
N LEU A 6 -4.64 28.68 -25.46
CA LEU A 6 -4.27 28.65 -24.04
C LEU A 6 -3.87 27.21 -23.70
N LEU A 7 -2.59 27.01 -23.50
CA LEU A 7 -2.05 25.74 -22.97
C LEU A 7 -2.22 25.79 -21.44
N PHE A 8 -3.18 25.06 -20.91
CA PHE A 8 -3.27 24.84 -19.46
C PHE A 8 -2.20 23.84 -19.04
N LEU A 9 -1.13 24.33 -18.43
CA LEU A 9 -0.14 23.50 -17.74
C LEU A 9 -0.76 23.08 -16.42
N ALA A 10 -1.24 21.84 -16.32
CA ALA A 10 -1.67 21.27 -15.05
C ALA A 10 -0.41 21.02 -14.20
N ILE A 11 -0.19 21.87 -13.20
CA ILE A 11 0.85 21.68 -12.19
C ILE A 11 0.29 20.66 -11.18
N THR A 12 0.73 19.41 -11.28
CA THR A 12 0.44 18.39 -10.27
C THR A 12 1.30 18.65 -9.05
N PHE A 13 0.69 19.12 -7.96
CA PHE A 13 1.33 19.14 -6.64
C PHE A 13 1.28 17.74 -6.06
N THR A 14 2.40 17.01 -6.11
CA THR A 14 2.59 15.82 -5.28
C THR A 14 2.88 16.29 -3.85
N VAL A 15 1.95 16.08 -2.95
CA VAL A 15 2.17 16.32 -1.51
C VAL A 15 2.90 15.10 -0.96
N PHE A 16 4.20 15.24 -0.71
CA PHE A 16 4.98 14.27 0.06
C PHE A 16 4.81 14.61 1.54
N ALA A 17 4.11 13.79 2.29
CA ALA A 17 4.13 13.85 3.73
C ALA A 17 5.16 12.85 4.24
N ASN A 18 6.27 13.33 4.81
CA ASN A 18 7.18 12.47 5.56
C ASN A 18 6.44 11.90 6.76
N ALA A 19 6.25 10.60 6.78
CA ALA A 19 5.65 9.89 7.90
C ALA A 19 6.77 9.30 8.76
N GLN A 20 6.80 9.71 10.02
CA GLN A 20 7.57 9.06 11.06
C GLN A 20 6.56 8.45 12.04
N LEU A 21 6.46 7.13 12.05
CA LEU A 21 5.45 6.41 12.81
C LEU A 21 6.14 5.73 13.99
N LEU A 22 6.15 6.41 15.12
CA LEU A 22 6.83 5.98 16.34
C LEU A 22 5.86 5.28 17.30
N TYR A 23 6.11 4.02 17.59
CA TYR A 23 5.47 3.21 18.63
C TYR A 23 6.33 3.24 19.89
N THR A 24 5.82 3.83 20.97
CA THR A 24 6.56 4.05 22.23
C THR A 24 6.20 3.05 23.33
N PHE A 25 5.12 2.30 23.16
CA PHE A 25 4.60 1.33 24.14
C PHE A 25 4.35 1.89 25.55
N ASP A 26 4.19 3.21 25.68
CA ASP A 26 4.08 3.93 26.97
C ASP A 26 2.90 3.49 27.85
N SER A 27 1.87 2.91 27.25
CA SER A 27 0.68 2.41 27.97
C SER A 27 0.75 0.94 28.32
N VAL A 28 1.78 0.21 27.86
CA VAL A 28 1.97 -1.21 28.18
C VAL A 28 2.22 -1.40 29.66
N LYS A 29 1.53 -2.37 30.24
CA LYS A 29 1.66 -2.83 31.65
C LYS A 29 1.78 -4.35 31.66
N THR A 30 2.23 -4.91 32.76
CA THR A 30 2.32 -6.37 32.94
C THR A 30 0.96 -7.08 32.93
N THR A 31 -0.13 -6.33 32.78
CA THR A 31 -1.52 -6.84 32.66
C THR A 31 -2.19 -6.47 31.35
N SER A 32 -1.45 -5.92 30.38
CA SER A 32 -2.03 -5.36 29.15
C SER A 32 -2.50 -6.36 28.10
N GLY A 33 -2.23 -7.66 28.31
CA GLY A 33 -2.54 -8.65 27.27
C GLY A 33 -1.54 -8.63 26.12
N MET A 34 -1.90 -9.24 24.98
CA MET A 34 -1.05 -9.43 23.81
C MET A 34 -1.14 -8.28 22.80
N ILE A 35 -2.02 -7.32 22.99
CA ILE A 35 -2.18 -6.14 22.12
C ILE A 35 -1.65 -4.93 22.86
N ASP A 36 -0.81 -4.15 22.19
CA ASP A 36 -0.32 -2.87 22.69
C ASP A 36 -1.51 -1.91 22.93
N PRO A 37 -1.75 -1.50 24.20
CA PRO A 37 -2.81 -0.55 24.53
C PRO A 37 -2.42 0.91 24.25
N THR A 38 -1.15 1.18 23.91
CA THR A 38 -0.72 2.52 23.51
C THR A 38 -1.41 2.89 22.20
N PRO A 39 -2.00 4.09 22.09
CA PRO A 39 -2.58 4.52 20.83
C PRO A 39 -1.56 4.39 19.69
N ALA A 40 -1.95 3.73 18.62
CA ALA A 40 -1.09 3.63 17.45
C ALA A 40 -0.73 5.03 16.91
N PRO A 41 0.46 5.21 16.32
CA PRO A 41 0.87 6.50 15.77
C PRO A 41 -0.15 7.02 14.78
N VAL A 42 -0.44 8.30 14.85
CA VAL A 42 -1.25 8.97 13.83
C VAL A 42 -0.34 9.23 12.64
N GLY A 43 -0.51 8.45 11.59
CA GLY A 43 0.17 8.68 10.33
C GLY A 43 -0.23 10.00 9.69
N GLY A 44 0.56 10.48 8.73
CA GLY A 44 0.16 11.57 7.85
C GLY A 44 -1.07 11.20 7.00
N PRO A 45 -1.56 12.11 6.17
CA PRO A 45 -2.65 11.79 5.26
C PRO A 45 -2.37 10.51 4.47
N GLY A 46 -3.33 9.60 4.43
CA GLY A 46 -3.24 8.40 3.60
C GLY A 46 -2.48 7.21 4.19
N ILE A 47 -2.22 7.18 5.50
CA ILE A 47 -1.69 5.99 6.17
C ILE A 47 -2.44 5.71 7.48
N THR A 48 -2.77 4.46 7.71
CA THR A 48 -3.37 3.97 8.96
C THR A 48 -2.45 2.93 9.59
N CYS A 49 -2.19 3.08 10.88
CA CYS A 49 -1.33 2.21 11.68
C CYS A 49 -2.19 1.30 12.56
N ALA A 50 -1.91 -0.01 12.57
CA ALA A 50 -2.46 -0.93 13.54
C ALA A 50 -1.66 -0.86 14.86
N SER A 51 -2.24 -1.33 15.98
CA SER A 51 -1.47 -1.58 17.20
C SER A 51 -0.59 -2.82 17.03
N PHE A 52 0.53 -2.88 17.74
CA PHE A 52 1.34 -4.09 17.84
C PHE A 52 0.57 -5.20 18.54
N MET A 53 0.80 -6.44 18.07
CA MET A 53 0.24 -7.65 18.65
C MET A 53 1.33 -8.71 18.83
N ALA A 54 1.35 -9.37 19.98
CA ALA A 54 2.17 -10.56 20.24
C ALA A 54 1.37 -11.81 19.87
N VAL A 55 1.99 -12.77 19.20
CA VAL A 55 1.38 -14.02 18.74
C VAL A 55 2.23 -15.19 19.19
N GLY A 56 1.59 -16.24 19.70
CA GLY A 56 2.27 -17.45 20.18
C GLY A 56 2.97 -17.31 21.53
N THR A 57 2.91 -16.14 22.13
CA THR A 57 3.53 -15.80 23.43
C THR A 57 2.56 -16.03 24.60
N PRO A 58 3.03 -16.04 25.88
CA PRO A 58 2.16 -15.91 27.04
C PRO A 58 1.28 -14.65 26.98
N PRO A 59 0.14 -14.64 27.67
CA PRO A 59 -0.93 -13.68 27.44
C PRO A 59 -0.64 -12.24 27.89
N ASN A 60 0.43 -11.98 28.61
CA ASN A 60 0.74 -10.64 29.14
C ASN A 60 2.20 -10.26 28.92
N SER A 61 2.43 -8.97 28.69
CA SER A 61 3.77 -8.39 28.74
C SER A 61 4.39 -8.59 30.11
N LEU A 62 5.70 -8.84 30.16
CA LEU A 62 6.45 -9.05 31.41
C LEU A 62 7.10 -7.77 31.94
N ALA A 63 7.12 -6.70 31.14
CA ALA A 63 7.58 -5.38 31.53
C ALA A 63 6.55 -4.30 31.19
N ALA A 64 6.59 -3.20 31.93
CA ALA A 64 5.85 -1.98 31.58
C ALA A 64 6.69 -1.08 30.67
N PHE A 65 6.01 -0.25 29.89
CA PHE A 65 6.60 0.77 29.01
C PHE A 65 7.50 0.20 27.91
N ARG A 66 7.25 -1.05 27.50
CA ARG A 66 7.89 -1.74 26.38
C ARG A 66 7.07 -2.97 25.99
N PHE A 67 7.26 -3.50 24.80
CA PHE A 67 6.56 -4.69 24.33
C PHE A 67 7.45 -5.91 24.57
N ASP A 68 7.21 -6.62 25.68
CA ASP A 68 8.12 -7.59 26.30
C ASP A 68 7.41 -8.89 26.67
N PHE A 69 7.71 -9.97 25.96
CA PHE A 69 7.10 -11.28 26.16
C PHE A 69 8.15 -12.38 26.25
N SER A 70 7.81 -13.48 26.90
CA SER A 70 8.60 -14.71 26.96
C SER A 70 8.03 -15.80 26.05
N GLY A 71 8.57 -17.00 26.14
CA GLY A 71 8.09 -18.18 25.41
C GLY A 71 8.87 -18.46 24.12
N TRP A 72 9.93 -17.74 23.86
CA TRP A 72 10.71 -17.81 22.63
C TRP A 72 11.55 -19.10 22.51
N ALA A 73 11.77 -19.53 21.26
CA ALA A 73 12.55 -20.73 20.96
C ALA A 73 13.94 -20.70 21.64
N LEU A 74 14.29 -21.78 22.33
CA LEU A 74 15.57 -21.93 23.01
C LEU A 74 16.71 -22.18 22.00
N GLY A 75 17.95 -22.00 22.44
CA GLY A 75 19.12 -22.30 21.59
C GLY A 75 20.42 -21.66 22.05
N SER A 76 20.38 -20.91 23.15
CA SER A 76 21.53 -20.38 23.86
C SER A 76 21.63 -21.04 25.23
N THR A 77 22.86 -21.18 25.74
CA THR A 77 23.11 -21.80 27.05
C THR A 77 23.47 -20.80 28.14
N GLY A 78 23.69 -19.52 27.77
CA GLY A 78 24.12 -18.46 28.69
C GLY A 78 25.60 -18.57 29.09
N GLY A 79 26.36 -19.47 28.46
CA GLY A 79 27.77 -19.70 28.78
C GLY A 79 28.71 -18.85 27.91
N ALA A 80 30.02 -19.00 28.18
CA ALA A 80 31.07 -18.31 27.42
C ALA A 80 31.07 -18.67 25.92
N ALA A 81 30.52 -19.83 25.52
CA ALA A 81 30.33 -20.22 24.13
C ALA A 81 29.32 -19.36 23.37
N ASP A 82 28.41 -18.73 24.09
CA ASP A 82 27.34 -17.91 23.52
C ASP A 82 27.82 -16.51 23.06
N THR A 83 29.10 -16.22 23.14
CA THR A 83 29.70 -15.02 22.55
C THR A 83 29.91 -15.13 21.04
N LEU A 84 29.71 -16.33 20.47
CA LEU A 84 29.83 -16.62 19.05
C LEU A 84 28.49 -17.07 18.47
N PHE A 85 28.10 -16.53 17.33
CA PHE A 85 26.89 -16.94 16.63
C PHE A 85 26.87 -18.44 16.28
N SER A 86 28.03 -19.02 15.99
CA SER A 86 28.17 -20.46 15.73
C SER A 86 27.85 -21.36 16.92
N GLY A 87 27.76 -20.80 18.13
CA GLY A 87 27.31 -21.52 19.33
C GLY A 87 25.79 -21.56 19.49
N MET A 88 25.06 -20.79 18.69
CA MET A 88 23.62 -20.77 18.72
C MET A 88 23.03 -22.00 18.00
N THR A 89 22.12 -22.70 18.67
CA THR A 89 21.55 -23.98 18.16
C THR A 89 20.08 -23.90 17.84
N GLY A 90 19.37 -22.84 18.26
CA GLY A 90 17.96 -22.63 17.99
C GLY A 90 17.70 -22.08 16.60
N SER A 91 16.48 -22.20 16.17
CA SER A 91 15.96 -21.64 14.91
C SER A 91 14.71 -20.81 15.17
N VAL A 92 14.40 -19.90 14.26
CA VAL A 92 13.19 -19.08 14.34
C VAL A 92 11.95 -19.97 14.39
N ASN A 93 11.09 -19.74 15.39
CA ASN A 93 9.75 -20.30 15.43
C ASN A 93 8.81 -19.32 14.73
N THR A 94 8.27 -19.72 13.58
CA THR A 94 7.38 -18.85 12.78
C THR A 94 5.99 -18.69 13.37
N ALA A 95 5.66 -19.41 14.45
CA ALA A 95 4.42 -19.27 15.18
C ALA A 95 4.49 -18.25 16.35
N GLU A 96 5.69 -17.74 16.66
CA GLU A 96 5.96 -16.80 17.76
C GLU A 96 6.57 -15.51 17.20
N TYR A 97 5.84 -14.39 17.30
CA TYR A 97 6.28 -13.10 16.74
C TYR A 97 5.52 -11.92 17.33
N TYR A 98 6.04 -10.73 17.13
CA TYR A 98 5.27 -9.49 17.22
C TYR A 98 4.88 -9.04 15.83
N GLU A 99 3.68 -8.52 15.68
CA GLU A 99 3.13 -8.14 14.39
C GLU A 99 2.56 -6.73 14.42
N VAL A 100 2.77 -5.98 13.34
CA VAL A 100 2.15 -4.68 13.11
C VAL A 100 1.87 -4.47 11.63
N SER A 101 0.77 -3.82 11.30
CA SER A 101 0.36 -3.53 9.93
C SER A 101 0.24 -2.04 9.66
N LEU A 102 0.68 -1.64 8.48
CA LEU A 102 0.50 -0.32 7.91
C LEU A 102 -0.42 -0.42 6.69
N THR A 103 -1.44 0.42 6.62
CA THR A 103 -2.47 0.35 5.58
C THR A 103 -2.51 1.69 4.82
N PRO A 104 -2.28 1.68 3.49
CA PRO A 104 -2.51 2.84 2.66
C PRO A 104 -3.98 3.24 2.67
N GLY A 105 -4.26 4.53 2.81
CA GLY A 105 -5.61 5.08 2.66
C GLY A 105 -6.09 5.02 1.21
N ALA A 106 -7.41 5.10 1.03
CA ALA A 106 -7.98 5.12 -0.31
C ALA A 106 -7.41 6.28 -1.16
N GLY A 107 -6.88 5.96 -2.34
CA GLY A 107 -6.24 6.93 -3.23
C GLY A 107 -4.82 7.32 -2.82
N TYR A 108 -4.18 6.61 -1.90
CA TYR A 108 -2.80 6.83 -1.50
C TYR A 108 -1.92 5.60 -1.75
N SER A 109 -0.64 5.83 -1.93
CA SER A 109 0.41 4.82 -1.78
C SER A 109 1.31 5.18 -0.60
N ILE A 110 1.94 4.17 0.01
CA ILE A 110 2.98 4.36 1.02
C ILE A 110 4.32 3.83 0.52
N THR A 111 5.37 4.48 0.94
CA THR A 111 6.76 4.05 0.73
C THR A 111 7.43 3.98 2.09
N GLU A 112 8.01 2.84 2.43
CA GLU A 112 8.74 2.64 3.67
C GLU A 112 10.23 2.48 3.36
N ASP A 113 11.05 3.36 3.94
CA ASP A 113 12.49 3.41 3.70
C ASP A 113 13.26 2.58 4.73
N SER A 114 12.84 2.63 5.98
CA SER A 114 13.50 1.92 7.08
C SER A 114 12.63 1.75 8.31
N ILE A 115 12.98 0.75 9.13
CA ILE A 115 12.44 0.56 10.47
C ILE A 115 13.60 0.70 11.45
N LYS A 116 13.47 1.55 12.46
CA LYS A 116 14.42 1.67 13.56
C LYS A 116 13.74 1.21 14.83
N PHE A 117 14.46 0.51 15.69
CA PHE A 117 13.89 0.05 16.96
C PHE A 117 14.97 -0.20 18.00
N ASP A 118 14.55 -0.19 19.24
CA ASP A 118 15.35 -0.57 20.38
C ASP A 118 15.04 -2.03 20.76
N PHE A 119 16.05 -2.75 21.18
CA PHE A 119 15.98 -4.14 21.62
C PHE A 119 16.49 -4.26 23.06
N ASP A 120 15.79 -5.05 23.86
CA ASP A 120 16.20 -5.46 25.19
C ASP A 120 15.82 -6.91 25.43
N ARG A 121 16.31 -7.50 26.52
CA ARG A 121 16.03 -8.87 26.94
C ARG A 121 16.15 -9.00 28.46
N SER A 122 15.49 -9.99 29.05
CA SER A 122 15.88 -10.49 30.38
C SER A 122 17.18 -11.28 30.33
N SER A 123 17.76 -11.60 31.47
CA SER A 123 19.03 -12.37 31.56
C SER A 123 18.96 -13.73 30.87
N ALA A 124 17.78 -14.35 30.78
CA ALA A 124 17.56 -15.61 30.07
C ALA A 124 16.90 -15.40 28.68
N GLY A 125 16.83 -14.17 28.19
CA GLY A 125 16.12 -13.80 26.97
C GLY A 125 16.83 -14.18 25.68
N VAL A 126 16.23 -13.76 24.56
CA VAL A 126 16.70 -14.08 23.22
C VAL A 126 18.09 -13.50 22.93
N ARG A 127 18.89 -14.20 22.14
CA ARG A 127 20.19 -13.74 21.65
C ARG A 127 20.17 -13.35 20.18
N THR A 128 19.15 -13.80 19.44
CA THR A 128 19.00 -13.55 18.01
C THR A 128 17.61 -13.06 17.69
N TYR A 129 17.51 -12.14 16.73
CA TYR A 129 16.24 -11.58 16.30
C TYR A 129 16.31 -11.09 14.85
N SER A 130 15.17 -10.99 14.20
CA SER A 130 15.03 -10.50 12.83
C SER A 130 13.66 -9.93 12.56
N VAL A 131 13.52 -9.21 11.46
CA VAL A 131 12.23 -8.71 10.98
C VAL A 131 11.94 -9.28 9.59
N ARG A 132 10.68 -9.64 9.34
CA ARG A 132 10.18 -10.13 8.04
C ARG A 132 8.92 -9.38 7.64
N SER A 133 8.52 -9.47 6.38
CA SER A 133 7.33 -8.80 5.88
C SER A 133 6.36 -9.71 5.14
N SER A 134 5.12 -9.24 4.98
CA SER A 134 4.09 -9.95 4.23
C SER A 134 4.33 -9.97 2.73
N LEU A 135 5.25 -9.15 2.19
CA LEU A 135 5.51 -9.06 0.75
C LEU A 135 6.04 -10.36 0.15
N ASP A 136 6.77 -11.13 0.93
CA ASP A 136 7.28 -12.45 0.52
C ASP A 136 6.67 -13.61 1.32
N GLY A 137 5.58 -13.35 2.05
CA GLY A 137 4.96 -14.32 2.93
C GLY A 137 5.81 -14.66 4.17
N TYR A 138 6.62 -13.71 4.65
CA TYR A 138 7.50 -13.84 5.81
C TYR A 138 8.59 -14.92 5.65
N THR A 139 9.08 -15.16 4.44
CA THR A 139 10.04 -16.23 4.15
C THR A 139 11.49 -15.80 4.37
N ALA A 140 11.82 -14.53 4.10
CA ALA A 140 13.17 -14.00 4.24
C ALA A 140 13.26 -12.88 5.29
N ASN A 141 14.40 -12.81 5.99
CA ASN A 141 14.70 -11.70 6.88
C ASN A 141 15.02 -10.45 6.06
N LEU A 142 14.47 -9.31 6.48
CA LEU A 142 14.75 -8.01 5.88
C LEU A 142 16.17 -7.55 6.17
N ASN A 143 16.70 -6.68 5.32
CA ASN A 143 18.09 -6.23 5.38
C ASN A 143 18.38 -5.50 6.71
N ALA A 144 19.12 -6.16 7.59
CA ALA A 144 19.45 -5.71 8.92
C ALA A 144 20.80 -4.95 8.92
N VAL A 145 20.83 -3.81 9.62
CA VAL A 145 22.03 -2.98 9.82
C VAL A 145 22.05 -2.50 11.25
N TYR A 146 23.24 -2.43 11.86
CA TYR A 146 23.41 -1.76 13.13
C TYR A 146 24.04 -0.39 12.93
N GLY A 147 23.41 0.67 13.44
CA GLY A 147 23.71 2.06 13.07
C GLY A 147 25.09 2.61 13.42
N LEU A 148 25.83 1.95 14.31
CA LEU A 148 27.25 2.21 14.62
C LEU A 148 27.94 0.92 15.04
N PRO A 149 29.27 0.82 14.85
CA PRO A 149 30.03 -0.29 15.42
C PRO A 149 29.78 -0.43 16.91
N THR A 150 29.45 -1.63 17.35
CA THR A 150 29.24 -1.98 18.76
C THR A 150 29.97 -3.27 19.07
N THR A 151 30.33 -3.43 20.36
CA THR A 151 30.85 -4.71 20.86
C THR A 151 29.75 -5.67 21.30
N ASN A 152 28.47 -5.23 21.25
CA ASN A 152 27.35 -5.97 21.83
C ASN A 152 26.51 -6.68 20.76
N VAL A 153 26.23 -6.02 19.65
CA VAL A 153 25.37 -6.56 18.58
C VAL A 153 26.15 -6.66 17.27
N ASP A 154 26.06 -7.80 16.61
CA ASP A 154 26.50 -8.00 15.24
C ASP A 154 25.33 -8.34 14.34
N VAL A 155 25.44 -8.03 13.05
CA VAL A 155 24.54 -8.55 12.02
C VAL A 155 25.21 -9.72 11.33
N GLN A 156 24.59 -10.89 11.44
CA GLN A 156 25.07 -12.14 10.88
C GLN A 156 24.54 -12.36 9.46
N ALA A 157 25.15 -13.33 8.74
CA ALA A 157 24.64 -13.77 7.44
C ALA A 157 23.14 -14.13 7.54
N GLY A 158 22.37 -13.77 6.50
CA GLY A 158 20.92 -13.94 6.53
C GLY A 158 20.17 -12.85 7.29
N ASN A 159 20.80 -11.69 7.52
CA ASN A 159 20.15 -10.51 8.13
C ASN A 159 19.60 -10.79 9.55
N VAL A 160 20.40 -11.43 10.37
CA VAL A 160 20.08 -11.77 11.77
C VAL A 160 20.88 -10.86 12.69
N PHE A 161 20.21 -10.14 13.58
CA PHE A 161 20.87 -9.47 14.70
C PHE A 161 21.28 -10.53 15.74
N PHE A 162 22.49 -10.44 16.22
CA PHE A 162 23.04 -11.32 17.25
C PHE A 162 23.63 -10.52 18.39
N LEU A 163 23.09 -10.69 19.61
CA LEU A 163 23.64 -10.12 20.84
C LEU A 163 24.79 -10.99 21.34
N LYS A 164 26.02 -10.51 21.19
CA LYS A 164 27.24 -11.23 21.52
C LYS A 164 27.48 -11.43 23.00
N LYS A 165 26.94 -10.55 23.83
CA LYS A 165 27.18 -10.58 25.27
C LYS A 165 25.89 -10.93 26.00
N ASP A 166 26.06 -11.61 27.13
CA ASP A 166 24.96 -11.83 28.08
C ASP A 166 24.72 -10.57 28.92
N ILE A 167 24.00 -9.61 28.31
CA ILE A 167 23.67 -8.33 28.90
C ILE A 167 22.18 -8.05 28.73
N THR A 168 21.65 -7.26 29.66
CA THR A 168 20.25 -6.83 29.70
C THR A 168 20.11 -5.32 29.49
N THR A 169 21.13 -4.69 28.92
CA THR A 169 21.10 -3.26 28.62
C THR A 169 20.47 -3.02 27.25
N LEU A 170 19.64 -1.98 27.18
CA LEU A 170 18.96 -1.56 25.96
C LEU A 170 19.96 -1.39 24.79
N GLN A 171 19.69 -2.05 23.69
CA GLN A 171 20.46 -1.96 22.44
C GLN A 171 19.66 -1.08 21.47
N THR A 172 20.05 0.19 21.38
CA THR A 172 19.48 1.14 20.42
C THR A 172 20.11 0.96 19.04
N ARG A 173 19.52 1.56 18.00
CA ARG A 173 20.09 1.60 16.62
C ARG A 173 19.99 0.30 15.83
N ASN A 174 19.07 -0.57 16.16
CA ASN A 174 18.71 -1.64 15.25
C ASN A 174 17.95 -1.03 14.08
N ILE A 175 18.41 -1.30 12.86
CA ILE A 175 17.86 -0.70 11.63
C ILE A 175 17.56 -1.81 10.64
N ILE A 176 16.36 -1.80 10.09
CA ILE A 176 16.01 -2.54 8.89
C ILE A 176 15.98 -1.53 7.75
N VAL A 177 16.78 -1.77 6.72
CA VAL A 177 16.79 -0.96 5.50
C VAL A 177 15.87 -1.63 4.49
N LEU A 178 14.85 -0.91 4.08
CA LEU A 178 13.84 -1.39 3.14
C LEU A 178 14.24 -1.01 1.72
N GLY A 179 14.09 -1.96 0.80
CA GLY A 179 14.50 -1.78 -0.59
C GLY A 179 13.34 -1.31 -1.49
N PRO A 180 13.57 -1.29 -2.81
CA PRO A 180 12.58 -0.78 -3.78
C PRO A 180 11.22 -1.48 -3.75
N THR A 181 11.15 -2.73 -3.27
CA THR A 181 9.90 -3.49 -3.13
C THR A 181 8.93 -2.89 -2.11
N PHE A 182 9.41 -1.99 -1.24
CA PHE A 182 8.62 -1.28 -0.23
C PHE A 182 8.18 0.12 -0.69
N MET A 183 8.34 0.42 -1.98
CA MET A 183 7.95 1.70 -2.57
C MET A 183 6.56 1.60 -3.22
N ASN A 184 5.79 2.67 -3.10
CA ASN A 184 4.48 2.84 -3.77
C ASN A 184 3.48 1.71 -3.48
N LEU A 185 3.46 1.20 -2.26
CA LEU A 185 2.53 0.17 -1.84
C LEU A 185 1.11 0.73 -1.78
N VAL A 186 0.18 0.08 -2.44
CA VAL A 186 -1.27 0.42 -2.48
C VAL A 186 -2.12 -0.59 -1.70
N THR A 187 -1.50 -1.61 -1.13
CA THR A 187 -2.11 -2.64 -0.30
C THR A 187 -1.48 -2.65 1.09
N PRO A 188 -2.17 -3.14 2.12
CA PRO A 188 -1.60 -3.26 3.45
C PRO A 188 -0.31 -4.07 3.46
N ILE A 189 0.64 -3.64 4.27
CA ILE A 189 1.87 -4.37 4.56
C ILE A 189 1.93 -4.68 6.05
N THR A 190 2.39 -5.90 6.37
CA THR A 190 2.56 -6.36 7.74
C THR A 190 4.01 -6.74 7.98
N PHE A 191 4.53 -6.32 9.12
CA PHE A 191 5.88 -6.66 9.57
C PHE A 191 5.79 -7.55 10.79
N ARG A 192 6.70 -8.57 10.86
CA ARG A 192 6.83 -9.48 12.00
C ARG A 192 8.23 -9.43 12.55
N PHE A 193 8.32 -9.30 13.86
CA PHE A 193 9.55 -9.30 14.63
C PHE A 193 9.68 -10.67 15.32
N TYR A 194 10.74 -11.39 15.04
CA TYR A 194 11.02 -12.73 15.54
C TYR A 194 12.21 -12.71 16.49
N GLY A 195 12.07 -13.39 17.62
CA GLY A 195 13.15 -13.66 18.55
C GLY A 195 13.39 -15.15 18.70
N TRP A 196 14.62 -15.58 18.89
CA TRP A 196 14.97 -16.98 19.19
C TRP A 196 16.33 -17.09 19.86
N ASN A 197 16.81 -18.30 20.12
CA ASN A 197 17.97 -18.57 20.94
C ASN A 197 17.85 -17.96 22.33
N ALA A 198 16.71 -18.10 22.97
CA ALA A 198 16.57 -17.78 24.39
C ALA A 198 17.36 -18.77 25.23
N GLU A 199 17.86 -18.31 26.39
CA GLU A 199 18.61 -19.12 27.35
C GLU A 199 17.69 -19.91 28.28
N GLY A 200 16.43 -19.50 28.40
CA GLY A 200 15.42 -20.18 29.23
C GLY A 200 14.00 -19.83 28.78
N THR A 201 13.03 -20.65 29.16
CA THR A 201 11.63 -20.53 28.78
C THR A 201 10.95 -19.25 29.29
N GLY A 202 11.47 -18.66 30.39
CA GLY A 202 11.03 -17.36 30.90
C GLY A 202 11.80 -16.18 30.31
N GLY A 203 12.74 -16.44 29.41
CA GLY A 203 13.54 -15.43 28.76
C GLY A 203 12.71 -14.57 27.81
N THR A 204 12.97 -13.25 27.78
CA THR A 204 12.16 -12.30 27.04
C THR A 204 12.84 -11.81 25.76
N PHE A 205 12.00 -11.37 24.84
CA PHE A 205 12.32 -10.50 23.71
C PHE A 205 11.53 -9.21 23.91
N SER A 206 12.24 -8.11 23.99
CA SER A 206 11.66 -6.82 24.26
C SER A 206 11.98 -5.86 23.12
N ILE A 207 10.98 -5.17 22.61
CA ILE A 207 11.15 -4.08 21.64
C ILE A 207 10.56 -2.79 22.19
N ASP A 208 11.17 -1.68 21.80
CA ASP A 208 10.74 -0.35 22.16
C ASP A 208 11.09 0.65 21.06
N ASN A 209 10.47 1.83 21.09
CA ASN A 209 10.74 2.92 20.16
C ASN A 209 10.77 2.48 18.69
N VAL A 210 9.82 1.62 18.30
CA VAL A 210 9.74 1.14 16.91
C VAL A 210 9.25 2.25 16.02
N ASN A 211 10.10 2.67 15.10
CA ASN A 211 9.89 3.83 14.25
C ASN A 211 9.96 3.45 12.77
N PHE A 212 8.81 3.51 12.08
CA PHE A 212 8.74 3.37 10.63
C PHE A 212 9.00 4.74 10.00
N ILE A 213 9.95 4.78 9.07
CA ILE A 213 10.36 6.00 8.37
C ILE A 213 10.04 5.80 6.90
N GLY A 214 9.18 6.68 6.39
CA GLY A 214 8.70 6.59 5.03
C GLY A 214 7.90 7.81 4.61
N SER A 215 7.05 7.64 3.63
CA SER A 215 6.18 8.70 3.12
C SER A 215 4.86 8.13 2.62
N SER A 216 3.82 8.96 2.59
CA SER A 216 2.59 8.69 1.86
C SER A 216 2.44 9.66 0.70
N THR A 217 1.92 9.19 -0.41
CA THR A 217 1.72 9.98 -1.62
C THR A 217 0.30 9.83 -2.11
N LEU A 218 -0.40 10.95 -2.31
CA LEU A 218 -1.72 10.95 -2.93
C LEU A 218 -1.56 10.51 -4.40
N LEU A 219 -2.24 9.45 -4.78
CA LEU A 219 -2.30 9.00 -6.15
C LEU A 219 -3.26 9.93 -6.90
N THR A 220 -2.70 11.03 -7.45
CA THR A 220 -3.42 11.89 -8.37
C THR A 220 -3.53 11.18 -9.72
N GLY A 221 -4.29 10.10 -9.80
CA GLY A 221 -4.75 9.56 -11.05
C GLY A 221 -5.78 10.55 -11.60
N ILE A 222 -5.51 11.18 -12.73
CA ILE A 222 -6.60 11.48 -13.65
C ILE A 222 -7.15 10.08 -13.96
N ASN A 223 -8.32 9.75 -13.41
CA ASN A 223 -9.14 8.75 -14.05
C ASN A 223 -9.39 9.35 -15.45
N GLU A 224 -8.62 8.93 -16.44
CA GLU A 224 -9.11 9.01 -17.81
C GLU A 224 -10.38 8.18 -17.77
N LYS A 225 -11.48 8.89 -17.53
CA LYS A 225 -12.80 8.36 -17.83
C LYS A 225 -12.67 7.95 -19.29
N GLU A 226 -12.70 6.64 -19.56
CA GLU A 226 -12.78 6.15 -20.93
C GLU A 226 -14.03 6.81 -21.54
N GLU A 227 -13.82 7.96 -22.18
CA GLU A 227 -14.89 8.66 -22.85
C GLU A 227 -15.28 7.81 -24.06
N THR A 228 -16.56 7.53 -24.15
CA THR A 228 -17.10 6.90 -25.35
C THR A 228 -16.77 7.78 -26.54
N SER A 229 -15.82 7.37 -27.36
CA SER A 229 -15.44 8.12 -28.56
C SER A 229 -16.46 7.83 -29.67
N VAL A 230 -17.09 8.90 -30.16
CA VAL A 230 -18.13 8.81 -31.21
C VAL A 230 -17.66 9.51 -32.48
N ARG A 231 -17.67 8.76 -33.58
CA ARG A 231 -17.39 9.25 -34.93
C ARG A 231 -18.59 9.10 -35.84
N LEU A 232 -18.76 10.05 -36.76
CA LEU A 232 -19.83 10.07 -37.77
C LEU A 232 -19.20 10.27 -39.13
N PHE A 233 -19.43 9.33 -40.05
CA PHE A 233 -18.87 9.41 -41.40
C PHE A 233 -19.77 8.72 -42.46
N PRO A 234 -19.84 9.30 -43.67
CA PRO A 234 -19.35 10.61 -44.03
C PRO A 234 -20.18 11.73 -43.36
N ASN A 235 -19.52 12.80 -42.96
CA ASN A 235 -20.20 13.98 -42.44
C ASN A 235 -19.43 15.24 -42.93
N PRO A 236 -19.96 16.02 -43.88
CA PRO A 236 -21.29 15.94 -44.48
C PRO A 236 -21.54 14.67 -45.29
N THR A 237 -22.84 14.23 -45.34
CA THR A 237 -23.30 13.15 -46.19
C THR A 237 -24.00 13.70 -47.43
N THR A 238 -23.71 13.08 -48.62
CA THR A 238 -24.31 13.46 -49.92
C THR A 238 -25.47 12.56 -50.33
N ASN A 239 -25.68 11.46 -49.66
CA ASN A 239 -26.80 10.54 -49.91
C ASN A 239 -27.73 10.37 -48.70
N GLY A 240 -27.47 11.10 -47.59
CA GLY A 240 -28.25 11.03 -46.39
C GLY A 240 -27.92 9.82 -45.47
N ILE A 241 -26.94 8.98 -45.85
CA ILE A 241 -26.56 7.82 -45.03
C ILE A 241 -25.29 8.18 -44.24
N VAL A 242 -25.31 7.90 -42.95
CA VAL A 242 -24.19 8.18 -42.02
C VAL A 242 -23.94 6.95 -41.17
N THR A 243 -22.68 6.51 -41.06
CA THR A 243 -22.25 5.50 -40.13
C THR A 243 -21.85 6.17 -38.82
N LEU A 244 -22.46 5.76 -37.74
CA LEU A 244 -22.09 6.08 -36.38
C LEU A 244 -21.15 4.98 -35.88
N ASP A 245 -19.94 5.33 -35.48
CA ASP A 245 -18.93 4.46 -34.89
C ASP A 245 -18.73 4.85 -33.43
N ILE A 246 -18.89 3.90 -32.50
CA ILE A 246 -18.85 4.11 -31.05
C ILE A 246 -17.73 3.25 -30.49
N ALA A 247 -16.60 3.85 -30.16
CA ALA A 247 -15.54 3.16 -29.44
C ALA A 247 -15.89 3.07 -27.95
N ASN A 248 -15.45 1.98 -27.29
CA ASN A 248 -15.69 1.70 -25.88
C ASN A 248 -17.18 1.62 -25.50
N LEU A 249 -17.99 1.03 -26.39
CA LEU A 249 -19.40 0.82 -26.16
C LEU A 249 -19.63 -0.05 -24.91
N SER A 250 -20.36 0.49 -23.93
CA SER A 250 -20.71 -0.19 -22.68
C SER A 250 -22.22 -0.43 -22.59
N GLY A 251 -22.66 -1.62 -22.95
CA GLY A 251 -24.06 -2.04 -22.86
C GLY A 251 -24.96 -1.49 -23.96
N LYS A 252 -26.29 -1.53 -23.77
CA LYS A 252 -27.28 -0.98 -24.69
C LYS A 252 -27.17 0.54 -24.76
N THR A 253 -27.17 1.08 -25.96
CA THR A 253 -27.09 2.51 -26.25
C THR A 253 -28.27 2.94 -27.09
N ALA A 254 -29.02 3.93 -26.62
CA ALA A 254 -30.09 4.56 -27.38
C ALA A 254 -29.52 5.66 -28.26
N ILE A 255 -29.90 5.63 -29.54
CA ILE A 255 -29.51 6.60 -30.57
C ILE A 255 -30.77 7.28 -31.07
N THR A 256 -30.84 8.61 -30.95
CA THR A 256 -31.97 9.41 -31.43
C THR A 256 -31.43 10.57 -32.26
N VAL A 257 -31.99 10.78 -33.44
CA VAL A 257 -31.67 11.93 -34.30
C VAL A 257 -32.84 12.92 -34.31
N TYR A 258 -32.49 14.18 -34.12
CA TYR A 258 -33.43 15.30 -34.10
C TYR A 258 -33.12 16.28 -35.25
N ASP A 259 -34.15 16.92 -35.76
CA ASP A 259 -34.01 18.11 -36.60
C ASP A 259 -33.65 19.36 -35.76
N ILE A 260 -33.49 20.51 -36.43
CA ILE A 260 -33.13 21.78 -35.77
C ILE A 260 -34.19 22.35 -34.82
N ILE A 261 -35.41 21.88 -34.88
CA ILE A 261 -36.52 22.29 -34.01
C ILE A 261 -36.85 21.26 -32.94
N GLY A 262 -36.08 20.15 -32.90
CA GLY A 262 -36.16 19.10 -31.86
C GLY A 262 -37.14 17.97 -32.16
N ASN A 263 -37.68 17.85 -33.39
CA ASN A 263 -38.47 16.69 -33.76
C ASN A 263 -37.60 15.44 -33.88
N ASN A 264 -38.11 14.32 -33.36
CA ASN A 264 -37.43 13.01 -33.49
C ASN A 264 -37.62 12.51 -34.94
N ILE A 265 -36.50 12.36 -35.66
CA ILE A 265 -36.43 11.92 -37.06
C ILE A 265 -36.09 10.44 -37.16
N PHE A 266 -35.25 9.92 -36.24
CA PHE A 266 -34.79 8.54 -36.20
C PHE A 266 -34.55 8.14 -34.76
N SER A 267 -34.90 6.89 -34.40
CA SER A 267 -34.59 6.34 -33.07
C SER A 267 -34.33 4.85 -33.17
N THR A 268 -33.27 4.38 -32.51
CA THR A 268 -32.92 2.96 -32.39
C THR A 268 -32.14 2.70 -31.12
N GLU A 269 -32.06 1.43 -30.74
CA GLU A 269 -31.13 0.96 -29.70
C GLU A 269 -30.12 0.00 -30.32
N THR A 270 -28.87 0.08 -29.93
CA THR A 270 -27.81 -0.79 -30.40
C THR A 270 -26.91 -1.30 -29.28
N SER A 271 -26.34 -2.48 -29.47
CA SER A 271 -25.21 -3.01 -28.72
C SER A 271 -24.00 -3.22 -29.62
N SER A 272 -24.08 -2.77 -30.89
CA SER A 272 -23.01 -2.85 -31.87
C SER A 272 -22.17 -1.58 -31.86
N ALA A 273 -20.87 -1.71 -32.00
CA ALA A 273 -19.94 -0.58 -32.12
C ALA A 273 -20.21 0.29 -33.35
N GLN A 274 -20.92 -0.25 -34.36
CA GLN A 274 -21.30 0.50 -35.55
C GLN A 274 -22.80 0.45 -35.76
N GLN A 275 -23.40 1.61 -36.09
CA GLN A 275 -24.80 1.77 -36.38
C GLN A 275 -24.99 2.67 -37.62
N LEU A 276 -25.78 2.21 -38.58
CA LEU A 276 -26.16 2.99 -39.75
C LEU A 276 -27.34 3.91 -39.36
N ILE A 277 -27.27 5.17 -39.75
CA ILE A 277 -28.33 6.17 -39.61
C ILE A 277 -28.76 6.57 -41.06
N ASP A 278 -30.00 6.31 -41.40
CA ASP A 278 -30.57 6.64 -42.71
C ASP A 278 -31.42 7.90 -42.65
N LEU A 279 -30.90 8.97 -43.21
CA LEU A 279 -31.58 10.27 -43.40
C LEU A 279 -31.77 10.54 -44.90
N SER A 280 -31.85 9.53 -45.74
CA SER A 280 -31.96 9.67 -47.21
C SER A 280 -33.27 10.37 -47.62
N ASN A 281 -34.31 10.23 -46.82
CA ASN A 281 -35.61 10.88 -47.04
C ASN A 281 -35.75 12.27 -46.39
N GLN A 282 -34.72 12.74 -45.69
CA GLN A 282 -34.74 14.03 -45.00
C GLN A 282 -34.23 15.15 -45.92
N ALA A 283 -34.63 16.41 -45.65
CA ALA A 283 -34.16 17.58 -46.39
C ALA A 283 -32.67 17.87 -46.13
N ASN A 284 -32.01 18.61 -47.05
CA ASN A 284 -30.69 19.15 -46.76
C ASN A 284 -30.73 20.05 -45.52
N GLY A 285 -29.75 19.89 -44.65
CA GLY A 285 -29.74 20.66 -43.40
C GLY A 285 -28.85 20.04 -42.31
N SER A 286 -28.98 20.60 -41.10
CA SER A 286 -28.28 20.15 -39.90
C SER A 286 -29.23 19.33 -39.04
N TYR A 287 -28.74 18.19 -38.58
CA TYR A 287 -29.41 17.26 -37.65
C TYR A 287 -28.51 17.02 -36.44
N PHE A 288 -29.09 16.65 -35.30
CA PHE A 288 -28.36 16.34 -34.07
C PHE A 288 -28.64 14.90 -33.66
N VAL A 289 -27.60 14.11 -33.53
CA VAL A 289 -27.69 12.75 -33.00
C VAL A 289 -27.33 12.76 -31.52
N SER A 290 -28.25 12.26 -30.69
CA SER A 290 -28.04 12.00 -29.26
C SER A 290 -27.80 10.54 -29.07
N ILE A 291 -26.68 10.20 -28.46
CA ILE A 291 -26.20 8.85 -28.11
C ILE A 291 -26.23 8.75 -26.59
N LYS A 292 -27.12 7.95 -26.03
CA LYS A 292 -27.34 7.80 -24.60
C LYS A 292 -27.06 6.39 -24.15
N ASN A 293 -26.11 6.21 -23.24
CA ASN A 293 -25.87 4.97 -22.51
C ASN A 293 -26.14 5.15 -21.01
N ALA A 294 -25.84 4.13 -20.19
CA ALA A 294 -26.05 4.18 -18.74
C ALA A 294 -25.17 5.21 -18.00
N LYS A 295 -24.09 5.69 -18.63
CA LYS A 295 -23.09 6.55 -18.00
C LYS A 295 -23.13 8.00 -18.48
N GLU A 296 -23.53 8.23 -19.73
CA GLU A 296 -23.42 9.55 -20.37
C GLU A 296 -24.38 9.75 -21.54
N VAL A 297 -24.53 11.00 -21.97
CA VAL A 297 -25.24 11.41 -23.18
C VAL A 297 -24.27 12.23 -24.03
N ILE A 298 -24.02 11.77 -25.27
CA ILE A 298 -23.16 12.46 -26.23
C ILE A 298 -24.04 13.00 -27.35
N THR A 299 -23.86 14.25 -27.75
CA THR A 299 -24.56 14.87 -28.88
C THR A 299 -23.55 15.27 -29.96
N LYS A 300 -23.82 14.85 -31.20
CA LYS A 300 -23.02 15.19 -32.38
C LYS A 300 -23.93 15.78 -33.47
N LYS A 301 -23.32 16.61 -34.33
CA LYS A 301 -24.02 17.23 -35.48
C LYS A 301 -23.77 16.39 -36.75
N ILE A 302 -24.86 16.17 -37.50
CA ILE A 302 -24.86 15.59 -38.85
C ILE A 302 -25.23 16.68 -39.84
N ILE A 303 -24.54 16.74 -40.97
CA ILE A 303 -24.85 17.67 -42.10
C ILE A 303 -25.28 16.80 -43.29
N VAL A 304 -26.48 17.01 -43.77
CA VAL A 304 -27.02 16.41 -44.98
C VAL A 304 -26.95 17.47 -46.11
N ASN A 305 -26.23 17.12 -47.20
CA ASN A 305 -26.03 17.97 -48.37
C ASN A 305 -26.04 17.12 -49.64
N LYS A 306 -27.25 16.81 -50.13
CA LYS A 306 -27.50 15.99 -51.31
C LYS A 306 -27.45 16.82 -52.57
#